data_f7c087f9e616b2ccb0a21c2a9a5e3e47
#
_entry.id   f7c087f9e616b2ccb0a21c2a9a5e3e47
#
_cell.length_a   1.000
_cell.length_b   1.000
_cell.length_c   1.000
_cell.angle_alpha   90.00
_cell.angle_beta   90.00
_cell.angle_gamma   90.00
#
_symmetry.space_group_name_H-M   'P 1'
#
loop_
_entity.id
_entity.type
_entity.pdbx_description
1 polymer ?
#
loop_
_entity_poly.entity_id
_entity_poly.type
_entity_poly.pdbx_seq_one_letter_code
_entity_poly.pdbx_strand_id
1 'polypeptide(L)'
;SSDVCSSDLIHFMVNDEILYIRRRLKKKMDEDRFEHTIGVAYTSVCLAMRYGEDLHKAELAGLLHDCAKCIPDDIKLDKCKRNNIPITKAQEQSPSLLHAKLGAFIAADHYRIKDQDILNAIENHTTGRPAMSLLEKIVFVADYIEPRRNKASNLSKLRQMAFIDIDRTVYEIMDQTLRYLKAKKVPI
;
A
#
# COMPACT_ATOMS: atom_id res chain seq x y z
N SER A 1 11.46 -42.46 -1.88
CA SER A 1 11.23 -41.40 -2.86
C SER A 1 10.22 -40.45 -2.28
N SER A 2 10.71 -39.31 -1.80
CA SER A 2 9.87 -38.23 -1.27
C SER A 2 9.43 -37.40 -2.47
N ASP A 3 8.21 -37.62 -2.94
CA ASP A 3 7.56 -36.71 -3.86
C ASP A 3 7.28 -35.41 -3.12
N VAL A 4 8.19 -34.45 -3.25
CA VAL A 4 7.92 -33.04 -2.85
C VAL A 4 6.78 -32.59 -3.75
N CYS A 5 5.60 -32.43 -3.18
CA CYS A 5 4.43 -31.97 -3.92
C CYS A 5 4.72 -30.60 -4.55
N SER A 6 4.31 -30.39 -5.79
CA SER A 6 4.53 -29.12 -6.48
C SER A 6 3.94 -27.91 -5.71
N SER A 7 2.91 -28.15 -4.89
CA SER A 7 2.35 -27.16 -3.95
C SER A 7 3.33 -26.73 -2.87
N ASP A 8 4.16 -27.65 -2.35
CA ASP A 8 5.15 -27.34 -1.31
C ASP A 8 6.30 -26.50 -1.87
N LEU A 9 6.70 -26.76 -3.13
CA LEU A 9 7.72 -25.99 -3.81
C LEU A 9 7.25 -24.55 -4.07
N ILE A 10 6.00 -24.38 -4.52
CA ILE A 10 5.39 -23.06 -4.74
C ILE A 10 5.29 -22.31 -3.42
N HIS A 11 4.84 -22.95 -2.35
CA HIS A 11 4.71 -22.34 -1.03
C HIS A 11 6.07 -21.90 -0.47
N PHE A 12 7.12 -22.71 -0.67
CA PHE A 12 8.49 -22.37 -0.29
C PHE A 12 9.02 -21.16 -1.06
N MET A 13 8.81 -21.07 -2.38
CA MET A 13 9.23 -19.95 -3.21
C MET A 13 8.50 -18.64 -2.84
N VAL A 14 7.21 -18.70 -2.53
CA VAL A 14 6.40 -17.55 -2.09
C VAL A 14 6.92 -16.98 -0.75
N ASN A 15 7.26 -17.84 0.21
CA ASN A 15 7.83 -17.42 1.47
C ASN A 15 9.21 -16.76 1.29
N ASP A 16 10.03 -17.27 0.37
CA ASP A 16 11.34 -16.69 0.08
C ASP A 16 11.23 -15.29 -0.55
N GLU A 17 10.27 -15.05 -1.42
CA GLU A 17 10.01 -13.73 -2.02
C GLU A 17 9.64 -12.69 -0.95
N ILE A 18 8.67 -13.01 -0.10
CA ILE A 18 8.24 -12.15 1.00
C ILE A 18 9.41 -11.82 1.94
N LEU A 19 10.18 -12.84 2.35
CA LEU A 19 11.35 -12.64 3.22
C LEU A 19 12.43 -11.78 2.57
N TYR A 20 12.67 -11.96 1.27
CA TYR A 20 13.61 -11.14 0.51
C TYR A 20 13.17 -9.68 0.48
N ILE A 21 11.90 -9.41 0.16
CA ILE A 21 11.34 -8.05 0.14
C ILE A 21 11.45 -7.40 1.52
N ARG A 22 11.03 -8.10 2.58
CA ARG A 22 11.10 -7.59 3.96
C ARG A 22 12.53 -7.21 4.36
N ARG A 23 13.52 -8.05 4.05
CA ARG A 23 14.94 -7.75 4.34
C ARG A 23 15.44 -6.51 3.60
N ARG A 24 15.00 -6.29 2.36
CA ARG A 24 15.36 -5.11 1.57
C ARG A 24 14.70 -3.84 2.10
N LEU A 25 13.41 -3.90 2.45
CA LEU A 25 12.68 -2.77 3.00
C LEU A 25 13.25 -2.34 4.36
N LYS A 26 13.57 -3.30 5.23
CA LYS A 26 14.19 -3.01 6.54
C LYS A 26 15.51 -2.22 6.43
N LYS A 27 16.26 -2.40 5.34
CA LYS A 27 17.50 -1.64 5.09
C LYS A 27 17.28 -0.24 4.52
N LYS A 28 16.08 0.05 4.02
CA LYS A 28 15.76 1.29 3.30
C LYS A 28 14.81 2.22 4.04
N MET A 29 14.15 1.72 5.07
CA MET A 29 13.19 2.43 5.89
C MET A 29 13.74 2.65 7.29
N ASP A 30 13.32 3.73 7.95
CA ASP A 30 13.46 3.83 9.39
C ASP A 30 12.59 2.78 10.10
N GLU A 31 12.86 2.55 11.38
CA GLU A 31 12.19 1.51 12.15
C GLU A 31 10.66 1.72 12.23
N ASP A 32 10.22 2.94 12.50
CA ASP A 32 8.78 3.25 12.61
C ASP A 32 8.06 3.02 11.29
N ARG A 33 8.67 3.40 10.15
CA ARG A 33 8.11 3.15 8.83
C ARG A 33 8.10 1.67 8.48
N PHE A 34 9.15 0.95 8.83
CA PHE A 34 9.19 -0.49 8.59
C PHE A 34 8.10 -1.23 9.38
N GLU A 35 7.96 -0.91 10.67
CA GLU A 35 6.93 -1.51 11.51
C GLU A 35 5.51 -1.18 11.03
N HIS A 36 5.27 0.08 10.61
CA HIS A 36 4.02 0.46 9.95
C HIS A 36 3.78 -0.41 8.70
N THR A 37 4.78 -0.55 7.84
CA THR A 37 4.69 -1.36 6.61
C THR A 37 4.33 -2.82 6.90
N ILE A 38 4.91 -3.42 7.94
CA ILE A 38 4.56 -4.77 8.41
C ILE A 38 3.11 -4.81 8.93
N GLY A 39 2.71 -3.79 9.67
CA GLY A 39 1.32 -3.64 10.15
C GLY A 39 0.31 -3.58 9.00
N VAL A 40 0.61 -2.81 7.95
CA VAL A 40 -0.22 -2.72 6.73
C VAL A 40 -0.28 -4.07 6.02
N ALA A 41 0.84 -4.76 5.84
CA ALA A 41 0.87 -6.06 5.17
C ALA A 41 -0.04 -7.08 5.89
N TYR A 42 0.10 -7.23 7.20
CA TYR A 42 -0.74 -8.16 7.96
C TYR A 42 -2.22 -7.74 8.01
N THR A 43 -2.50 -6.45 8.10
CA THR A 43 -3.88 -5.94 8.05
C THR A 43 -4.50 -6.22 6.68
N SER A 44 -3.74 -6.06 5.59
CA SER A 44 -4.17 -6.39 4.23
C SER A 44 -4.50 -7.89 4.10
N VAL A 45 -3.65 -8.77 4.62
CA VAL A 45 -3.92 -10.22 4.64
C VAL A 45 -5.19 -10.55 5.43
N CYS A 46 -5.39 -9.96 6.60
CA CYS A 46 -6.60 -10.15 7.40
C CYS A 46 -7.87 -9.72 6.65
N LEU A 47 -7.83 -8.57 5.97
CA LEU A 47 -8.94 -8.10 5.15
C LEU A 47 -9.15 -8.99 3.92
N ALA A 48 -8.06 -9.46 3.30
CA ALA A 48 -8.12 -10.41 2.18
C ALA A 48 -8.80 -11.72 2.59
N MET A 49 -8.47 -12.29 3.75
CA MET A 49 -9.17 -13.46 4.31
C MET A 49 -10.67 -13.18 4.52
N ARG A 50 -11.02 -11.99 4.98
CA ARG A 50 -12.42 -11.60 5.23
C ARG A 50 -13.23 -11.49 3.96
N TYR A 51 -12.63 -10.98 2.88
CA TYR A 51 -13.33 -10.63 1.64
C TYR A 51 -13.10 -11.59 0.48
N GLY A 52 -12.26 -12.63 0.66
CA GLY A 52 -11.98 -13.63 -0.36
C GLY A 52 -11.03 -13.15 -1.44
N GLU A 53 -10.11 -12.23 -1.10
CA GLU A 53 -9.03 -11.79 -1.99
C GLU A 53 -7.80 -12.70 -1.85
N ASP A 54 -6.90 -12.69 -2.83
CA ASP A 54 -5.64 -13.42 -2.80
C ASP A 54 -4.73 -12.89 -1.67
N LEU A 55 -4.37 -13.79 -0.74
CA LEU A 55 -3.58 -13.43 0.45
C LEU A 55 -2.16 -13.00 0.09
N HIS A 56 -1.55 -13.65 -0.90
CA HIS A 56 -0.20 -13.33 -1.34
C HIS A 56 -0.14 -11.96 -2.02
N LYS A 57 -1.10 -11.67 -2.91
CA LYS A 57 -1.23 -10.33 -3.50
C LYS A 57 -1.43 -9.26 -2.45
N ALA A 58 -2.28 -9.52 -1.46
CA ALA A 58 -2.54 -8.58 -0.37
C ALA A 58 -1.29 -8.31 0.49
N GLU A 59 -0.50 -9.35 0.80
CA GLU A 59 0.75 -9.21 1.54
C GLU A 59 1.79 -8.44 0.72
N LEU A 60 1.99 -8.78 -0.55
CA LEU A 60 2.93 -8.08 -1.44
C LEU A 60 2.57 -6.61 -1.61
N ALA A 61 1.31 -6.30 -1.91
CA ALA A 61 0.85 -4.93 -2.07
C ALA A 61 1.01 -4.13 -0.77
N GLY A 62 0.65 -4.72 0.37
CA GLY A 62 0.82 -4.12 1.69
C GLY A 62 2.29 -3.88 2.05
N LEU A 63 3.20 -4.81 1.76
CA LEU A 63 4.64 -4.63 1.98
C LEU A 63 5.24 -3.53 1.09
N LEU A 64 4.77 -3.40 -0.14
CA LEU A 64 5.38 -2.51 -1.11
C LEU A 64 4.71 -1.14 -1.21
N HIS A 65 3.55 -0.91 -0.55
CA HIS A 65 2.79 0.33 -0.70
C HIS A 65 3.63 1.59 -0.45
N ASP A 66 4.48 1.59 0.55
CA ASP A 66 5.32 2.72 0.97
C ASP A 66 6.82 2.54 0.63
N CYS A 67 7.19 1.65 -0.31
CA CYS A 67 8.59 1.35 -0.64
C CYS A 67 9.39 2.56 -1.17
N ALA A 68 8.72 3.63 -1.61
CA ALA A 68 9.32 4.89 -2.02
C ALA A 68 9.14 6.03 -0.99
N LYS A 69 8.52 5.79 0.17
CA LYS A 69 8.15 6.84 1.13
C LYS A 69 9.33 7.60 1.70
N CYS A 70 10.40 6.87 2.05
CA CYS A 70 11.61 7.45 2.64
C CYS A 70 12.54 8.13 1.63
N ILE A 71 12.21 8.12 0.33
CA ILE A 71 12.97 8.86 -0.67
C ILE A 71 12.66 10.35 -0.50
N PRO A 72 13.67 11.27 -0.50
CA PRO A 72 13.45 12.72 -0.45
C PRO A 72 12.54 13.22 -1.60
N ASP A 73 11.78 14.27 -1.35
CA ASP A 73 10.75 14.74 -2.28
C ASP A 73 11.31 15.27 -3.60
N ASP A 74 12.45 15.94 -3.58
CA ASP A 74 13.20 16.38 -4.77
C ASP A 74 13.68 15.19 -5.61
N ILE A 75 14.17 14.15 -4.95
CA ILE A 75 14.61 12.90 -5.59
C ILE A 75 13.41 12.13 -6.18
N LYS A 76 12.25 12.11 -5.49
CA LYS A 76 11.02 11.52 -6.04
C LYS A 76 10.61 12.19 -7.34
N LEU A 77 10.61 13.54 -7.35
CA LEU A 77 10.24 14.34 -8.52
C LEU A 77 11.18 14.07 -9.71
N ASP A 78 12.49 14.09 -9.46
CA ASP A 78 13.50 13.79 -10.46
C ASP A 78 13.36 12.37 -11.04
N LYS A 79 13.21 11.37 -10.16
CA LYS A 79 12.99 9.98 -10.60
C LYS A 79 11.72 9.81 -11.41
N CYS A 80 10.62 10.45 -11.03
CA CYS A 80 9.38 10.40 -11.81
C CYS A 80 9.59 11.01 -13.21
N LYS A 81 10.25 12.16 -13.32
CA LYS A 81 10.56 12.80 -14.59
C LYS A 81 11.46 11.92 -15.49
N ARG A 82 12.55 11.38 -14.94
CA ARG A 82 13.49 10.51 -15.70
C ARG A 82 12.85 9.22 -16.22
N ASN A 83 11.87 8.69 -15.50
CA ASN A 83 11.19 7.46 -15.89
C ASN A 83 9.84 7.71 -16.60
N ASN A 84 9.56 8.94 -17.04
CA ASN A 84 8.33 9.33 -17.73
C ASN A 84 7.04 8.97 -16.94
N ILE A 85 7.10 9.02 -15.59
CA ILE A 85 5.92 8.80 -14.75
C ILE A 85 5.08 10.09 -14.77
N PRO A 86 3.79 10.04 -15.15
CA PRO A 86 2.95 11.22 -15.24
C PRO A 86 2.78 11.90 -13.89
N ILE A 87 3.03 13.22 -13.85
CA ILE A 87 2.93 14.03 -12.63
C ILE A 87 1.79 15.03 -12.82
N THR A 88 0.86 15.08 -11.87
CA THR A 88 -0.22 16.07 -11.84
C THR A 88 0.24 17.37 -11.17
N LYS A 89 -0.49 18.49 -11.42
CA LYS A 89 -0.21 19.78 -10.75
C LYS A 89 -0.25 19.66 -9.22
N ALA A 90 -1.17 18.88 -8.67
CA ALA A 90 -1.25 18.65 -7.22
C ALA A 90 -0.01 17.90 -6.70
N GLN A 91 0.52 16.96 -7.46
CA GLN A 91 1.75 16.24 -7.11
C GLN A 91 3.02 17.08 -7.27
N GLU A 92 3.04 18.05 -8.20
CA GLU A 92 4.13 19.03 -8.26
C GLU A 92 4.16 19.95 -7.04
N GLN A 93 2.99 20.37 -6.57
CA GLN A 93 2.83 21.18 -5.37
C GLN A 93 3.05 20.41 -4.06
N SER A 94 2.84 19.10 -4.09
CA SER A 94 3.00 18.20 -2.95
C SER A 94 3.73 16.92 -3.37
N PRO A 95 5.07 16.99 -3.60
CA PRO A 95 5.84 15.87 -4.13
C PRO A 95 5.85 14.64 -3.23
N SER A 96 5.50 14.80 -1.95
CA SER A 96 5.31 13.68 -1.03
C SER A 96 4.26 12.67 -1.55
N LEU A 97 3.27 13.09 -2.33
CA LEU A 97 2.26 12.21 -2.95
C LEU A 97 2.83 11.31 -4.05
N LEU A 98 3.99 11.67 -4.63
CA LEU A 98 4.64 10.87 -5.67
C LEU A 98 5.13 9.50 -5.17
N HIS A 99 5.25 9.29 -3.85
CA HIS A 99 5.71 8.01 -3.32
C HIS A 99 4.84 6.83 -3.78
N ALA A 100 3.55 7.03 -3.97
CA ALA A 100 2.64 5.97 -4.41
C ALA A 100 2.93 5.55 -5.87
N LYS A 101 2.98 6.50 -6.80
CA LYS A 101 3.33 6.23 -8.22
C LYS A 101 4.75 5.71 -8.39
N LEU A 102 5.71 6.37 -7.74
CA LEU A 102 7.10 5.93 -7.76
C LEU A 102 7.26 4.56 -7.09
N GLY A 103 6.46 4.27 -6.06
CA GLY A 103 6.40 2.98 -5.38
C GLY A 103 5.95 1.86 -6.33
N ALA A 104 4.89 2.07 -7.10
CA ALA A 104 4.44 1.13 -8.11
C ALA A 104 5.52 0.88 -9.18
N PHE A 105 6.18 1.94 -9.66
CA PHE A 105 7.31 1.79 -10.58
C PHE A 105 8.46 0.99 -9.97
N ILE A 106 8.85 1.28 -8.73
CA ILE A 106 9.92 0.55 -8.02
C ILE A 106 9.51 -0.91 -7.77
N ALA A 107 8.23 -1.18 -7.46
CA ALA A 107 7.72 -2.53 -7.30
C ALA A 107 7.86 -3.34 -8.60
N ALA A 108 7.53 -2.75 -9.74
CA ALA A 108 7.69 -3.40 -11.04
C ALA A 108 9.17 -3.61 -11.42
N ASP A 109 9.99 -2.58 -11.28
CA ASP A 109 11.38 -2.59 -11.78
C ASP A 109 12.34 -3.33 -10.84
N HIS A 110 12.33 -3.01 -9.53
CA HIS A 110 13.30 -3.53 -8.57
C HIS A 110 12.88 -4.81 -7.88
N TYR A 111 11.55 -5.02 -7.71
CA TYR A 111 10.97 -6.20 -7.05
C TYR A 111 10.32 -7.16 -8.04
N ARG A 112 10.34 -6.82 -9.33
CA ARG A 112 9.85 -7.69 -10.42
C ARG A 112 8.38 -8.03 -10.34
N ILE A 113 7.58 -7.20 -9.67
CA ILE A 113 6.12 -7.36 -9.61
C ILE A 113 5.54 -7.12 -11.00
N LYS A 114 4.83 -8.13 -11.54
CA LYS A 114 4.19 -8.07 -12.87
C LYS A 114 2.67 -7.98 -12.80
N ASP A 115 2.10 -8.33 -11.66
CA ASP A 115 0.66 -8.31 -11.45
C ASP A 115 0.17 -6.86 -11.37
N GLN A 116 -0.68 -6.48 -12.34
CA GLN A 116 -1.17 -5.11 -12.47
C GLN A 116 -2.07 -4.70 -11.31
N ASP A 117 -2.78 -5.64 -10.68
CA ASP A 117 -3.66 -5.36 -9.56
C ASP A 117 -2.84 -4.96 -8.31
N ILE A 118 -1.71 -5.64 -8.07
CA ILE A 118 -0.74 -5.25 -7.03
C ILE A 118 -0.18 -3.86 -7.31
N LEU A 119 0.24 -3.58 -8.55
CA LEU A 119 0.80 -2.28 -8.92
C LEU A 119 -0.23 -1.17 -8.76
N ASN A 120 -1.49 -1.41 -9.16
CA ASN A 120 -2.59 -0.47 -8.97
C ASN A 120 -2.87 -0.22 -7.48
N ALA A 121 -2.85 -1.27 -6.65
CA ALA A 121 -3.05 -1.12 -5.21
C ALA A 121 -1.95 -0.26 -4.57
N ILE A 122 -0.68 -0.42 -4.99
CA ILE A 122 0.44 0.41 -4.56
C ILE A 122 0.25 1.85 -5.05
N GLU A 123 -0.09 2.06 -6.32
CA GLU A 123 -0.23 3.41 -6.90
C GLU A 123 -1.35 4.22 -6.26
N ASN A 124 -2.46 3.57 -5.91
CA ASN A 124 -3.67 4.27 -5.47
C ASN A 124 -3.90 4.23 -3.95
N HIS A 125 -2.99 3.65 -3.16
CA HIS A 125 -3.20 3.47 -1.72
C HIS A 125 -3.37 4.78 -0.94
N THR A 126 -2.85 5.90 -1.43
CA THR A 126 -2.90 7.19 -0.71
C THR A 126 -4.16 8.00 -1.04
N THR A 127 -4.53 8.07 -2.31
CA THR A 127 -5.62 8.95 -2.78
C THR A 127 -6.87 8.19 -3.20
N GLY A 128 -6.72 6.91 -3.46
CA GLY A 128 -7.75 6.13 -4.13
C GLY A 128 -7.96 6.57 -5.59
N ARG A 129 -8.92 5.96 -6.25
CA ARG A 129 -9.42 6.31 -7.58
C ARG A 129 -10.86 5.84 -7.76
N PRO A 130 -11.60 6.32 -8.78
CA PRO A 130 -12.87 5.71 -9.15
C PRO A 130 -12.70 4.22 -9.51
N ALA A 131 -13.68 3.40 -9.16
CA ALA A 131 -13.74 1.97 -9.46
C ALA A 131 -12.50 1.17 -8.99
N MET A 132 -12.04 1.41 -7.76
CA MET A 132 -10.98 0.59 -7.13
C MET A 132 -11.36 -0.88 -7.13
N SER A 133 -10.39 -1.76 -7.44
CA SER A 133 -10.52 -3.21 -7.23
C SER A 133 -10.62 -3.55 -5.74
N LEU A 134 -10.95 -4.78 -5.41
CA LEU A 134 -10.99 -5.23 -4.02
C LEU A 134 -9.61 -5.10 -3.36
N LEU A 135 -8.55 -5.47 -4.05
CA LEU A 135 -7.18 -5.36 -3.56
C LEU A 135 -6.78 -3.89 -3.30
N GLU A 136 -7.13 -2.97 -4.19
CA GLU A 136 -6.89 -1.54 -3.98
C GLU A 136 -7.60 -1.02 -2.72
N LYS A 137 -8.87 -1.40 -2.51
CA LYS A 137 -9.63 -1.03 -1.31
C LYS A 137 -9.01 -1.60 -0.04
N ILE A 138 -8.56 -2.86 -0.09
CA ILE A 138 -7.90 -3.53 1.03
C ILE A 138 -6.65 -2.78 1.46
N VAL A 139 -5.75 -2.46 0.53
CA VAL A 139 -4.48 -1.78 0.86
C VAL A 139 -4.74 -0.34 1.32
N PHE A 140 -5.65 0.39 0.65
CA PHE A 140 -6.08 1.73 1.06
C PHE A 140 -6.63 1.77 2.50
N VAL A 141 -7.50 0.82 2.84
CA VAL A 141 -8.07 0.70 4.19
C VAL A 141 -7.02 0.27 5.19
N ALA A 142 -6.20 -0.75 4.86
CA ALA A 142 -5.17 -1.28 5.74
C ALA A 142 -4.15 -0.22 6.15
N ASP A 143 -3.67 0.62 5.21
CA ASP A 143 -2.78 1.74 5.51
C ASP A 143 -3.39 2.71 6.53
N TYR A 144 -4.71 2.94 6.44
CA TYR A 144 -5.39 3.87 7.34
C TYR A 144 -5.64 3.30 8.74
N ILE A 145 -5.92 1.98 8.85
CA ILE A 145 -6.41 1.37 10.11
C ILE A 145 -5.40 0.45 10.82
N GLU A 146 -4.21 0.20 10.26
CA GLU A 146 -3.26 -0.74 10.86
C GLU A 146 -3.06 -0.45 12.36
N PRO A 147 -2.73 -1.47 13.20
CA PRO A 147 -2.82 -1.35 14.66
C PRO A 147 -1.99 -0.22 15.29
N ARG A 148 -0.87 0.17 14.68
CA ARG A 148 0.00 1.25 15.20
C ARG A 148 -0.47 2.66 14.85
N ARG A 149 -1.41 2.80 13.90
CA ARG A 149 -2.03 4.10 13.60
C ARG A 149 -2.80 4.62 14.81
N ASN A 150 -2.50 5.86 15.21
CA ASN A 150 -3.12 6.51 16.38
C ASN A 150 -3.50 7.98 16.13
N LYS A 151 -3.20 8.54 14.96
CA LYS A 151 -3.36 9.97 14.66
C LYS A 151 -4.73 10.36 14.09
N ALA A 152 -5.56 9.40 13.70
CA ALA A 152 -6.90 9.68 13.18
C ALA A 152 -7.96 9.48 14.25
N SER A 153 -9.01 10.31 14.23
CA SER A 153 -10.20 10.11 15.05
C SER A 153 -10.99 8.89 14.54
N ASN A 154 -11.75 8.25 15.39
CA ASN A 154 -12.64 7.13 15.04
C ASN A 154 -11.96 5.84 14.54
N LEU A 155 -10.67 5.63 14.75
CA LEU A 155 -9.95 4.42 14.31
C LEU A 155 -10.61 3.14 14.84
N SER A 156 -11.10 3.13 16.09
CA SER A 156 -11.79 1.96 16.67
C SER A 156 -13.03 1.58 15.84
N LYS A 157 -13.85 2.58 15.47
CA LYS A 157 -15.04 2.36 14.63
C LYS A 157 -14.66 1.90 13.22
N LEU A 158 -13.66 2.54 12.60
CA LEU A 158 -13.20 2.17 11.26
C LEU A 158 -12.61 0.76 11.22
N ARG A 159 -11.84 0.35 12.24
CA ARG A 159 -11.30 -1.01 12.37
C ARG A 159 -12.41 -2.06 12.42
N GLN A 160 -13.48 -1.82 13.17
CA GLN A 160 -14.64 -2.73 13.21
C GLN A 160 -15.38 -2.76 11.86
N MET A 161 -15.64 -1.57 11.30
CA MET A 161 -16.36 -1.43 10.04
C MET A 161 -15.61 -2.08 8.88
N ALA A 162 -14.29 -2.00 8.84
CA ALA A 162 -13.45 -2.55 7.78
C ALA A 162 -13.65 -4.06 7.57
N PHE A 163 -14.03 -4.80 8.61
CA PHE A 163 -14.33 -6.23 8.53
C PHE A 163 -15.82 -6.55 8.28
N ILE A 164 -16.67 -5.53 8.21
CA ILE A 164 -18.11 -5.67 7.95
C ILE A 164 -18.44 -5.22 6.52
N ASP A 165 -17.98 -4.01 6.17
CA ASP A 165 -18.27 -3.35 4.89
C ASP A 165 -17.08 -2.50 4.47
N ILE A 166 -16.27 -3.03 3.53
CA ILE A 166 -15.06 -2.35 3.06
C ILE A 166 -15.40 -1.10 2.23
N ASP A 167 -16.47 -1.11 1.44
CA ASP A 167 -16.88 0.02 0.60
C ASP A 167 -17.32 1.20 1.47
N ARG A 168 -18.09 0.92 2.50
CA ARG A 168 -18.48 1.93 3.49
C ARG A 168 -17.25 2.48 4.23
N THR A 169 -16.29 1.62 4.56
CA THR A 169 -15.06 2.05 5.23
C THR A 169 -14.21 2.96 4.35
N VAL A 170 -14.04 2.62 3.08
CA VAL A 170 -13.37 3.48 2.08
C VAL A 170 -14.06 4.85 2.01
N TYR A 171 -15.38 4.87 1.90
CA TYR A 171 -16.15 6.13 1.86
C TYR A 171 -15.91 6.99 3.11
N GLU A 172 -15.99 6.42 4.31
CA GLU A 172 -15.79 7.15 5.56
C GLU A 172 -14.36 7.70 5.70
N ILE A 173 -13.35 6.93 5.28
CA ILE A 173 -11.96 7.39 5.26
C ILE A 173 -11.79 8.56 4.28
N MET A 174 -12.31 8.44 3.07
CA MET A 174 -12.22 9.50 2.06
C MET A 174 -12.94 10.77 2.50
N ASP A 175 -14.15 10.66 3.02
CA ASP A 175 -14.92 11.82 3.51
C ASP A 175 -14.18 12.55 4.65
N GLN A 176 -13.66 11.81 5.63
CA GLN A 176 -12.87 12.38 6.73
C GLN A 176 -11.60 13.06 6.22
N THR A 177 -10.91 12.43 5.27
CA THR A 177 -9.69 12.98 4.67
C THR A 177 -9.99 14.27 3.91
N LEU A 178 -11.05 14.30 3.10
CA LEU A 178 -11.47 15.49 2.37
C LEU A 178 -11.88 16.64 3.31
N ARG A 179 -12.61 16.36 4.37
CA ARG A 179 -12.95 17.36 5.40
C ARG A 179 -11.70 17.93 6.06
N TYR A 180 -10.73 17.08 6.40
CA TYR A 180 -9.45 17.50 6.97
C TYR A 180 -8.66 18.40 6.01
N LEU A 181 -8.52 18.00 4.74
CA LEU A 181 -7.80 18.78 3.73
C LEU A 181 -8.45 20.15 3.48
N LYS A 182 -9.80 20.19 3.37
CA LYS A 182 -10.57 21.45 3.25
C LYS A 182 -10.34 22.37 4.45
N ALA A 183 -10.38 21.83 5.66
CA ALA A 183 -10.14 22.62 6.89
C ALA A 183 -8.71 23.17 6.96
N LYS A 184 -7.72 22.47 6.41
CA LYS A 184 -6.31 22.89 6.34
C LYS A 184 -6.00 23.75 5.12
N LYS A 185 -6.97 23.98 4.21
CA LYS A 185 -6.77 24.71 2.94
C LYS A 185 -5.66 24.11 2.07
N VAL A 186 -5.48 22.79 2.14
CA VAL A 186 -4.54 22.07 1.29
C VAL A 186 -5.20 21.85 -0.07
N PRO A 187 -4.48 22.02 -1.21
CA PRO A 187 -5.00 21.70 -2.54
C PRO A 187 -5.47 20.24 -2.60
N ILE A 188 -6.62 20.01 -3.24
CA ILE A 188 -7.24 18.68 -3.40
C ILE A 188 -7.08 18.23 -4.85
#